data_1b31f5d7460b6dcab39a00c13089d3a3
#
_entry.id   1b31f5d7460b6dcab39a00c13089d3a3
#
_cell.length_a   1.000
_cell.length_b   1.000
_cell.length_c   1.000
_cell.angle_alpha   90.00
_cell.angle_beta   90.00
_cell.angle_gamma   90.00
#
_symmetry.space_group_name_H-M   'P 1'
#
loop_
_entity.id
_entity.type
_entity.pdbx_description
1 polymer ?
#
loop_
_entity_poly.entity_id
_entity_poly.type
_entity_poly.pdbx_seq_one_letter_code
_entity_poly.pdbx_strand_id
1 'polypeptide(L)'
;VVRAFADTLGGAGVDYEIIIVDDGSSDETPRVLERLRSEVPALRVVAHPSNEGYGKSLRDAFAAAAKDYVFYTDADGQFDLAEMLAFLPLLDGGNAVVGYRVGRAEGALRRFVSRGYNLLVRVLFGLKVRDVDCSFKFLPRRELQALGLHSDKFFIDTELMVKLKRAGVPVLERGVRHLPREHGRSTVSPTHIFTTLREIGGLLAERRKKETGPEPGPRTSEEVD
;
A
#
# COMPACT_ATOMS: atom_id res chain seq x y z
N VAL A 1 -13.41 1.92 12.72
CA VAL A 1 -12.03 1.70 12.24
C VAL A 1 -11.05 2.53 13.07
N VAL A 2 -11.05 3.90 13.04
CA VAL A 2 -10.05 4.77 13.72
C VAL A 2 -9.93 4.45 15.22
N ARG A 3 -11.05 4.42 15.95
CA ARG A 3 -11.02 4.09 17.40
C ARG A 3 -10.45 2.68 17.63
N ALA A 4 -10.86 1.70 16.84
CA ALA A 4 -10.35 0.34 16.95
C ALA A 4 -8.83 0.26 16.73
N PHE A 5 -8.27 1.06 15.80
CA PHE A 5 -6.82 1.20 15.65
C PHE A 5 -6.18 1.80 16.89
N ALA A 6 -6.73 2.92 17.38
CA ALA A 6 -6.20 3.61 18.56
C ALA A 6 -6.19 2.69 19.79
N ASP A 7 -7.27 1.96 20.03
CA ASP A 7 -7.40 1.02 21.14
C ASP A 7 -6.41 -0.15 21.00
N THR A 8 -6.29 -0.72 19.80
CA THR A 8 -5.40 -1.87 19.54
C THR A 8 -3.93 -1.46 19.71
N LEU A 9 -3.50 -0.36 19.13
CA LEU A 9 -2.10 0.10 19.19
C LEU A 9 -1.74 0.66 20.57
N GLY A 10 -2.67 1.42 21.18
CA GLY A 10 -2.48 1.92 22.54
C GLY A 10 -2.33 0.80 23.57
N GLY A 11 -3.16 -0.24 23.45
CA GLY A 11 -3.05 -1.44 24.29
C GLY A 11 -1.76 -2.24 24.10
N ALA A 12 -1.14 -2.15 22.91
CA ALA A 12 0.13 -2.80 22.60
C ALA A 12 1.37 -1.99 23.02
N GLY A 13 1.20 -0.75 23.51
CA GLY A 13 2.31 0.12 23.91
C GLY A 13 3.19 0.57 22.73
N VAL A 14 2.64 0.60 21.51
CA VAL A 14 3.35 1.01 20.31
C VAL A 14 3.26 2.52 20.14
N ASP A 15 4.36 3.18 19.80
CA ASP A 15 4.35 4.59 19.39
C ASP A 15 3.82 4.70 17.95
N TYR A 16 2.66 5.35 17.76
CA TYR A 16 1.96 5.37 16.49
C TYR A 16 1.36 6.75 16.14
N GLU A 17 1.05 6.92 14.89
CA GLU A 17 0.15 7.93 14.35
C GLU A 17 -0.87 7.25 13.44
N ILE A 18 -2.04 7.86 13.28
CA ILE A 18 -3.07 7.41 12.34
C ILE A 18 -3.24 8.51 11.29
N ILE A 19 -3.10 8.16 10.02
CA ILE A 19 -3.28 9.09 8.92
C ILE A 19 -4.49 8.64 8.10
N ILE A 20 -5.47 9.51 7.97
CA ILE A 20 -6.63 9.32 7.11
C ILE A 20 -6.57 10.34 5.99
N VAL A 21 -6.72 9.88 4.76
CA VAL A 21 -6.94 10.75 3.62
C VAL A 21 -8.43 10.78 3.30
N ASP A 22 -9.01 11.96 3.33
CA ASP A 22 -10.36 12.23 2.86
C ASP A 22 -10.28 12.73 1.42
N ASP A 23 -10.62 11.87 0.47
CA ASP A 23 -10.50 12.13 -0.97
C ASP A 23 -11.72 12.89 -1.51
N GLY A 24 -12.03 14.02 -0.89
CA GLY A 24 -13.11 14.91 -1.32
C GLY A 24 -14.51 14.35 -1.03
N SER A 25 -14.72 13.76 0.14
CA SER A 25 -16.02 13.23 0.54
C SER A 25 -17.09 14.32 0.60
N SER A 26 -18.26 14.02 0.05
CA SER A 26 -19.43 14.91 0.04
C SER A 26 -20.51 14.55 1.09
N ASP A 27 -20.27 13.51 1.85
CA ASP A 27 -21.15 13.03 2.92
C ASP A 27 -20.70 13.55 4.31
N GLU A 28 -21.13 12.91 5.39
CA GLU A 28 -20.78 13.27 6.77
C GLU A 28 -19.32 12.93 7.15
N THR A 29 -18.53 12.33 6.25
CA THR A 29 -17.14 11.90 6.56
C THR A 29 -16.27 13.03 7.11
N PRO A 30 -16.22 14.26 6.52
CA PRO A 30 -15.40 15.34 7.06
C PRO A 30 -15.77 15.73 8.50
N ARG A 31 -17.07 15.78 8.82
CA ARG A 31 -17.55 16.09 10.19
C ARG A 31 -17.18 15.00 11.19
N VAL A 32 -17.28 13.74 10.76
CA VAL A 32 -16.91 12.59 11.59
C VAL A 32 -15.40 12.61 11.88
N LEU A 33 -14.59 12.90 10.89
CA LEU A 33 -13.12 12.99 11.02
C LEU A 33 -12.72 14.13 11.95
N GLU A 34 -13.36 15.31 11.85
CA GLU A 34 -13.06 16.43 12.74
C GLU A 34 -13.38 16.09 14.21
N ARG A 35 -14.52 15.42 14.47
CA ARG A 35 -14.83 14.93 15.80
C ARG A 35 -13.80 13.91 16.30
N LEU A 36 -13.40 12.97 15.45
CA LEU A 36 -12.40 11.96 15.80
C LEU A 36 -11.03 12.57 16.13
N ARG A 37 -10.63 13.66 15.49
CA ARG A 37 -9.40 14.38 15.83
C ARG A 37 -9.36 14.88 17.27
N SER A 38 -10.51 15.30 17.83
CA SER A 38 -10.59 15.73 19.23
C SER A 38 -10.55 14.55 20.21
N GLU A 39 -10.97 13.36 19.77
CA GLU A 39 -11.01 12.15 20.60
C GLU A 39 -9.70 11.33 20.52
N VAL A 40 -9.01 11.37 19.37
CA VAL A 40 -7.80 10.57 19.09
C VAL A 40 -6.65 11.52 18.73
N PRO A 41 -5.82 11.94 19.69
CA PRO A 41 -4.74 12.89 19.44
C PRO A 41 -3.71 12.44 18.40
N ALA A 42 -3.54 11.12 18.21
CA ALA A 42 -2.66 10.53 17.20
C ALA A 42 -3.24 10.61 15.77
N LEU A 43 -4.49 11.07 15.58
CA LEU A 43 -5.14 11.16 14.27
C LEU A 43 -4.73 12.43 13.53
N ARG A 44 -4.23 12.23 12.30
CA ARG A 44 -3.99 13.28 11.31
C ARG A 44 -4.89 13.06 10.11
N VAL A 45 -5.53 14.11 9.62
CA VAL A 45 -6.38 14.07 8.43
C VAL A 45 -5.72 14.88 7.33
N VAL A 46 -5.58 14.27 6.15
CA VAL A 46 -5.21 14.92 4.89
C VAL A 46 -6.49 15.02 4.07
N ALA A 47 -6.94 16.21 3.74
CA ALA A 47 -8.17 16.43 2.98
C ALA A 47 -7.86 16.91 1.57
N HIS A 48 -8.42 16.26 0.56
CA HIS A 48 -8.38 16.73 -0.83
C HIS A 48 -9.61 17.59 -1.12
N PRO A 49 -9.48 18.64 -1.94
CA PRO A 49 -10.61 19.50 -2.29
C PRO A 49 -11.66 18.80 -3.16
N SER A 50 -11.26 17.72 -3.85
CA SER A 50 -12.12 16.87 -4.69
C SER A 50 -11.52 15.47 -4.77
N ASN A 51 -12.27 14.51 -5.35
CA ASN A 51 -11.76 13.15 -5.55
C ASN A 51 -10.59 13.13 -6.54
N GLU A 52 -9.39 12.81 -6.04
CA GLU A 52 -8.14 12.70 -6.79
C GLU A 52 -7.74 11.23 -7.06
N GLY A 53 -8.44 10.30 -6.44
CA GLY A 53 -8.32 8.86 -6.67
C GLY A 53 -7.45 8.12 -5.65
N TYR A 54 -7.68 6.80 -5.60
CA TYR A 54 -7.11 5.89 -4.60
C TYR A 54 -5.58 5.97 -4.53
N GLY A 55 -4.90 5.93 -5.68
CA GLY A 55 -3.44 5.95 -5.73
C GLY A 55 -2.85 7.27 -5.24
N LYS A 56 -3.47 8.40 -5.58
CA LYS A 56 -3.07 9.71 -5.08
C LYS A 56 -3.24 9.78 -3.57
N SER A 57 -4.38 9.31 -3.06
CA SER A 57 -4.65 9.27 -1.61
C SER A 57 -3.62 8.44 -0.86
N LEU A 58 -3.23 7.26 -1.38
CA LEU A 58 -2.16 6.46 -0.79
C LEU A 58 -0.80 7.18 -0.81
N ARG A 59 -0.42 7.82 -1.93
CA ARG A 59 0.84 8.57 -2.01
C ARG A 59 0.91 9.69 -0.98
N ASP A 60 -0.19 10.43 -0.81
CA ASP A 60 -0.24 11.52 0.15
C ASP A 60 -0.22 11.01 1.60
N ALA A 61 -0.91 9.89 1.88
CA ALA A 61 -0.78 9.22 3.17
C ALA A 61 0.65 8.79 3.47
N PHE A 62 1.33 8.16 2.48
CA PHE A 62 2.72 7.72 2.63
C PHE A 62 3.70 8.89 2.80
N ALA A 63 3.47 9.99 2.08
CA ALA A 63 4.29 11.19 2.21
C ALA A 63 4.10 11.87 3.58
N ALA A 64 2.90 11.81 4.15
CA ALA A 64 2.59 12.38 5.44
C ALA A 64 3.13 11.55 6.63
N ALA A 65 3.49 10.29 6.41
CA ALA A 65 3.95 9.38 7.47
C ALA A 65 5.31 9.79 8.03
N ALA A 66 5.44 9.74 9.37
CA ALA A 66 6.64 10.14 10.10
C ALA A 66 7.28 9.00 10.92
N LYS A 67 6.53 7.93 11.25
CA LYS A 67 7.04 6.79 12.02
C LYS A 67 7.90 5.86 11.15
N ASP A 68 8.70 4.98 11.75
CA ASP A 68 9.66 4.13 11.04
C ASP A 68 9.02 3.16 10.04
N TYR A 69 7.82 2.66 10.36
CA TYR A 69 7.02 1.81 9.50
C TYR A 69 5.69 2.45 9.16
N VAL A 70 5.22 2.22 7.95
CA VAL A 70 3.87 2.54 7.49
C VAL A 70 3.07 1.25 7.38
N PHE A 71 2.04 1.11 8.20
CA PHE A 71 1.01 0.11 7.98
C PHE A 71 -0.15 0.76 7.22
N TYR A 72 -0.57 0.17 6.10
CA TYR A 72 -1.77 0.63 5.45
C TYR A 72 -2.79 -0.50 5.23
N THR A 73 -4.06 -0.11 5.29
CA THR A 73 -5.20 -0.97 5.01
C THR A 73 -6.39 -0.15 4.54
N ASP A 74 -7.33 -0.79 3.85
CA ASP A 74 -8.59 -0.17 3.48
C ASP A 74 -9.45 0.07 4.74
N ALA A 75 -10.21 1.17 4.73
CA ALA A 75 -11.09 1.55 5.85
C ALA A 75 -12.49 0.90 5.77
N ASP A 76 -12.67 -0.15 4.97
CA ASP A 76 -13.96 -0.79 4.68
C ASP A 76 -14.36 -1.92 5.64
N GLY A 77 -13.54 -2.16 6.67
CA GLY A 77 -13.80 -3.16 7.70
C GLY A 77 -13.59 -4.62 7.27
N GLN A 78 -13.01 -4.86 6.09
CA GLN A 78 -12.78 -6.22 5.59
C GLN A 78 -11.59 -6.94 6.22
N PHE A 79 -10.82 -6.28 7.10
CA PHE A 79 -9.73 -6.87 7.85
C PHE A 79 -9.93 -6.73 9.35
N ASP A 80 -9.55 -7.76 10.10
CA ASP A 80 -9.44 -7.69 11.56
C ASP A 80 -8.12 -6.97 11.91
N LEU A 81 -8.26 -5.76 12.41
CA LEU A 81 -7.12 -4.90 12.72
C LEU A 81 -6.20 -5.46 13.81
N ALA A 82 -6.73 -6.31 14.70
CA ALA A 82 -5.92 -6.97 15.72
C ALA A 82 -4.86 -7.90 15.11
N GLU A 83 -5.09 -8.42 13.89
CA GLU A 83 -4.11 -9.26 13.20
C GLU A 83 -2.81 -8.52 12.87
N MET A 84 -2.80 -7.17 12.81
CA MET A 84 -1.58 -6.41 12.57
C MET A 84 -0.54 -6.61 13.68
N LEU A 85 -0.96 -6.86 14.93
CA LEU A 85 -0.04 -7.10 16.03
C LEU A 85 0.85 -8.34 15.79
N ALA A 86 0.33 -9.31 15.04
CA ALA A 86 1.09 -10.50 14.67
C ALA A 86 2.15 -10.24 13.58
N PHE A 87 2.15 -9.06 12.95
CA PHE A 87 3.16 -8.63 11.99
C PHE A 87 4.33 -7.93 12.68
N LEU A 88 4.10 -7.25 13.82
CA LEU A 88 5.12 -6.46 14.51
C LEU A 88 6.42 -7.24 14.79
N PRO A 89 6.38 -8.50 15.29
CA PRO A 89 7.60 -9.28 15.53
C PRO A 89 8.37 -9.67 14.27
N LEU A 90 7.79 -9.48 13.08
CA LEU A 90 8.41 -9.79 11.79
C LEU A 90 9.14 -8.58 11.20
N LEU A 91 9.02 -7.40 11.80
CA LEU A 91 9.69 -6.18 11.34
C LEU A 91 11.13 -6.17 11.86
N ASP A 92 12.10 -5.97 10.95
CA ASP A 92 13.54 -5.97 11.27
C ASP A 92 14.25 -4.62 11.00
N GLY A 93 13.44 -3.57 10.70
CA GLY A 93 13.94 -2.23 10.41
C GLY A 93 14.15 -1.93 8.93
N GLY A 94 14.16 -2.93 8.05
CA GLY A 94 14.41 -2.73 6.61
C GLY A 94 13.56 -3.58 5.68
N ASN A 95 12.79 -4.53 6.20
CA ASN A 95 11.91 -5.40 5.43
C ASN A 95 10.48 -4.84 5.28
N ALA A 96 9.76 -5.31 4.28
CA ALA A 96 8.31 -5.19 4.21
C ALA A 96 7.64 -6.48 4.65
N VAL A 97 6.50 -6.38 5.36
CA VAL A 97 5.67 -7.54 5.70
C VAL A 97 4.29 -7.33 5.09
N VAL A 98 3.90 -8.21 4.16
CA VAL A 98 2.67 -8.06 3.39
C VAL A 98 1.69 -9.18 3.67
N GLY A 99 0.41 -8.83 3.77
CA GLY A 99 -0.67 -9.76 3.93
C GLY A 99 -1.00 -10.50 2.62
N TYR A 100 -1.54 -11.71 2.74
CA TYR A 100 -2.31 -12.34 1.67
C TYR A 100 -3.64 -12.83 2.24
N ARG A 101 -4.73 -12.60 1.51
CA ARG A 101 -6.09 -12.88 1.98
C ARG A 101 -6.37 -14.37 2.10
N VAL A 102 -6.72 -14.81 3.32
CA VAL A 102 -7.17 -16.17 3.62
C VAL A 102 -8.69 -16.16 3.84
N GLY A 103 -9.38 -17.20 3.42
CA GLY A 103 -10.83 -17.34 3.63
C GLY A 103 -11.66 -16.28 2.88
N ARG A 104 -11.25 -15.91 1.66
CA ARG A 104 -11.91 -14.86 0.88
C ARG A 104 -13.41 -15.06 0.78
N ALA A 105 -14.19 -14.10 1.29
CA ALA A 105 -15.65 -14.04 1.20
C ALA A 105 -16.17 -13.70 -0.20
N GLU A 106 -15.28 -13.43 -1.15
CA GLU A 106 -15.61 -13.03 -2.53
C GLU A 106 -16.13 -14.18 -3.38
N GLY A 107 -16.97 -13.87 -4.37
CA GLY A 107 -17.50 -14.84 -5.34
C GLY A 107 -16.39 -15.50 -6.19
N ALA A 108 -16.69 -16.70 -6.74
CA ALA A 108 -15.74 -17.53 -7.48
C ALA A 108 -15.13 -16.79 -8.70
N LEU A 109 -15.93 -16.02 -9.45
CA LEU A 109 -15.47 -15.25 -10.60
C LEU A 109 -14.43 -14.21 -10.22
N ARG A 110 -14.68 -13.44 -9.15
CA ARG A 110 -13.73 -12.41 -8.67
C ARG A 110 -12.41 -13.04 -8.21
N ARG A 111 -12.49 -14.19 -7.54
CA ARG A 111 -11.29 -14.95 -7.14
C ARG A 111 -10.49 -15.43 -8.35
N PHE A 112 -11.18 -15.89 -9.41
CA PHE A 112 -10.53 -16.33 -10.66
C PHE A 112 -9.81 -15.17 -11.36
N VAL A 113 -10.47 -14.01 -11.52
CA VAL A 113 -9.89 -12.81 -12.12
C VAL A 113 -8.67 -12.33 -11.30
N SER A 114 -8.81 -12.25 -9.97
CA SER A 114 -7.71 -11.86 -9.08
C SER A 114 -6.51 -12.82 -9.17
N ARG A 115 -6.75 -14.15 -9.27
CA ARG A 115 -5.66 -15.12 -9.46
C ARG A 115 -4.96 -14.94 -10.81
N GLY A 116 -5.73 -14.71 -11.89
CA GLY A 116 -5.18 -14.44 -13.21
C GLY A 116 -4.30 -13.17 -13.21
N TYR A 117 -4.78 -12.11 -12.58
CA TYR A 117 -4.02 -10.88 -12.42
C TYR A 117 -2.73 -11.08 -11.63
N ASN A 118 -2.81 -11.73 -10.47
CA ASN A 118 -1.62 -12.04 -9.67
C ASN A 118 -0.60 -12.89 -10.44
N LEU A 119 -1.07 -13.87 -11.23
CA LEU A 119 -0.19 -14.68 -12.08
C LEU A 119 0.50 -13.81 -13.14
N LEU A 120 -0.26 -12.96 -13.84
CA LEU A 120 0.27 -12.03 -14.85
C LEU A 120 1.38 -11.15 -14.27
N VAL A 121 1.11 -10.50 -13.15
CA VAL A 121 2.06 -9.60 -12.47
C VAL A 121 3.31 -10.35 -11.99
N ARG A 122 3.14 -11.58 -11.48
CA ARG A 122 4.28 -12.45 -11.11
C ARG A 122 5.17 -12.77 -12.29
N VAL A 123 4.58 -13.14 -13.43
CA VAL A 123 5.33 -13.50 -14.65
C VAL A 123 6.04 -12.27 -15.22
N LEU A 124 5.33 -11.15 -15.35
CA LEU A 124 5.87 -9.94 -15.98
C LEU A 124 6.98 -9.26 -15.14
N PHE A 125 6.80 -9.22 -13.82
CA PHE A 125 7.71 -8.49 -12.93
C PHE A 125 8.55 -9.42 -12.02
N GLY A 126 8.33 -10.72 -12.11
CA GLY A 126 9.04 -11.70 -11.28
C GLY A 126 8.74 -11.53 -9.78
N LEU A 127 7.56 -11.05 -9.41
CA LEU A 127 7.16 -10.91 -8.01
C LEU A 127 6.95 -12.28 -7.39
N LYS A 128 7.35 -12.43 -6.11
CA LYS A 128 7.19 -13.69 -5.37
C LYS A 128 6.12 -13.57 -4.27
N VAL A 129 5.11 -12.70 -4.48
CA VAL A 129 4.02 -12.50 -3.51
C VAL A 129 2.74 -13.20 -3.97
N ARG A 130 1.93 -13.65 -3.00
CA ARG A 130 0.70 -14.42 -3.27
C ARG A 130 -0.46 -13.53 -3.65
N ASP A 131 -0.54 -12.32 -3.09
CA ASP A 131 -1.67 -11.41 -3.23
C ASP A 131 -1.18 -9.96 -3.26
N VAL A 132 -0.91 -9.44 -4.48
CA VAL A 132 -0.37 -8.09 -4.69
C VAL A 132 -1.35 -7.01 -4.20
N ASP A 133 -2.66 -7.24 -4.40
CA ASP A 133 -3.71 -6.26 -4.10
C ASP A 133 -4.23 -6.35 -2.66
N CYS A 134 -3.56 -7.09 -1.77
CA CYS A 134 -3.94 -7.12 -0.36
C CYS A 134 -3.50 -5.82 0.32
N SER A 135 -4.45 -4.99 0.71
CA SER A 135 -4.22 -3.74 1.44
C SER A 135 -3.97 -3.97 2.94
N PHE A 136 -3.06 -4.87 3.27
CA PHE A 136 -2.65 -5.15 4.65
C PHE A 136 -1.13 -5.31 4.65
N LYS A 137 -0.41 -4.18 4.65
CA LYS A 137 1.03 -4.17 4.44
C LYS A 137 1.74 -3.26 5.44
N PHE A 138 2.83 -3.76 6.03
CA PHE A 138 3.84 -2.98 6.73
C PHE A 138 5.01 -2.70 5.80
N LEU A 139 5.37 -1.44 5.67
CA LEU A 139 6.38 -0.96 4.74
C LEU A 139 7.40 -0.09 5.49
N PRO A 140 8.70 -0.27 5.30
CA PRO A 140 9.70 0.60 5.88
C PRO A 140 9.57 1.99 5.23
N ARG A 141 9.35 3.02 6.07
CA ARG A 141 8.98 4.37 5.61
C ARG A 141 10.02 5.01 4.69
N ARG A 142 11.31 4.89 5.03
CA ARG A 142 12.38 5.52 4.24
C ARG A 142 12.40 5.00 2.81
N GLU A 143 12.37 3.70 2.66
CA GLU A 143 12.34 3.02 1.38
C GLU A 143 11.06 3.35 0.61
N LEU A 144 9.90 3.28 1.29
CA LEU A 144 8.59 3.61 0.71
C LEU A 144 8.57 5.02 0.11
N GLN A 145 9.03 6.03 0.87
CA GLN A 145 9.04 7.42 0.42
C GLN A 145 10.05 7.67 -0.71
N ALA A 146 11.11 6.86 -0.81
CA ALA A 146 12.09 6.92 -1.89
C ALA A 146 11.63 6.25 -3.20
N LEU A 147 10.54 5.46 -3.20
CA LEU A 147 10.10 4.70 -4.39
C LEU A 147 9.64 5.58 -5.55
N GLY A 148 9.17 6.80 -5.29
CA GLY A 148 8.62 7.67 -6.33
C GLY A 148 7.41 7.02 -7.03
N LEU A 149 6.35 6.71 -6.28
CA LEU A 149 5.11 6.14 -6.82
C LEU A 149 4.36 7.16 -7.67
N HIS A 150 3.77 6.73 -8.79
CA HIS A 150 3.12 7.60 -9.76
C HIS A 150 1.66 7.24 -10.06
N SER A 151 1.27 5.97 -9.88
CA SER A 151 -0.09 5.51 -10.18
C SER A 151 -1.15 6.24 -9.35
N ASP A 152 -2.20 6.72 -10.01
CA ASP A 152 -3.33 7.40 -9.36
C ASP A 152 -4.49 6.46 -9.04
N LYS A 153 -4.44 5.22 -9.52
CA LYS A 153 -5.50 4.21 -9.41
C LYS A 153 -5.03 2.95 -8.69
N PHE A 154 -5.82 1.89 -8.80
CA PHE A 154 -5.56 0.59 -8.12
C PHE A 154 -4.23 -0.08 -8.50
N PHE A 155 -3.63 0.29 -9.63
CA PHE A 155 -2.32 -0.25 -10.02
C PHE A 155 -1.20 0.14 -9.07
N ILE A 156 -1.41 1.10 -8.19
CA ILE A 156 -0.43 1.54 -7.19
C ILE A 156 0.08 0.40 -6.31
N ASP A 157 -0.76 -0.58 -5.98
CA ASP A 157 -0.35 -1.77 -5.21
C ASP A 157 0.69 -2.60 -5.98
N THR A 158 0.49 -2.77 -7.27
CA THR A 158 1.45 -3.47 -8.14
C THR A 158 2.72 -2.66 -8.33
N GLU A 159 2.59 -1.36 -8.60
CA GLU A 159 3.74 -0.44 -8.72
C GLU A 159 4.60 -0.48 -7.46
N LEU A 160 3.97 -0.37 -6.29
CA LEU A 160 4.60 -0.45 -4.99
C LEU A 160 5.43 -1.73 -4.85
N MET A 161 4.84 -2.90 -5.08
CA MET A 161 5.53 -4.18 -4.91
C MET A 161 6.68 -4.37 -5.92
N VAL A 162 6.50 -3.89 -7.15
CA VAL A 162 7.57 -3.92 -8.17
C VAL A 162 8.73 -3.01 -7.77
N LYS A 163 8.42 -1.80 -7.30
CA LYS A 163 9.46 -0.82 -6.90
C LYS A 163 10.18 -1.25 -5.62
N LEU A 164 9.49 -1.82 -4.62
CA LEU A 164 10.12 -2.43 -3.44
C LEU A 164 11.10 -3.54 -3.85
N LYS A 165 10.68 -4.45 -4.73
CA LYS A 165 11.57 -5.48 -5.25
C LYS A 165 12.79 -4.89 -5.96
N ARG A 166 12.61 -3.86 -6.81
CA ARG A 166 13.71 -3.18 -7.51
C ARG A 166 14.68 -2.47 -6.57
N ALA A 167 14.16 -1.96 -5.44
CA ALA A 167 14.96 -1.36 -4.38
C ALA A 167 15.67 -2.38 -3.49
N GLY A 168 15.44 -3.69 -3.72
CA GLY A 168 16.07 -4.76 -2.94
C GLY A 168 15.47 -4.93 -1.54
N VAL A 169 14.30 -4.35 -1.26
CA VAL A 169 13.64 -4.48 0.05
C VAL A 169 13.16 -5.93 0.22
N PRO A 170 13.59 -6.63 1.29
CA PRO A 170 13.10 -7.97 1.59
C PRO A 170 11.60 -7.94 1.88
N VAL A 171 10.85 -8.94 1.40
CA VAL A 171 9.41 -9.04 1.60
C VAL A 171 9.07 -10.36 2.27
N LEU A 172 8.46 -10.29 3.45
CA LEU A 172 7.86 -11.42 4.14
C LEU A 172 6.35 -11.43 3.91
N GLU A 173 5.74 -12.60 3.91
CA GLU A 173 4.29 -12.74 3.73
C GLU A 173 3.64 -13.42 4.93
N ARG A 174 2.44 -12.92 5.31
CA ARG A 174 1.60 -13.52 6.34
C ARG A 174 0.15 -13.57 5.89
N GLY A 175 -0.54 -14.68 6.21
CA GLY A 175 -1.98 -14.81 5.95
C GLY A 175 -2.79 -13.89 6.87
N VAL A 176 -3.80 -13.21 6.32
CA VAL A 176 -4.76 -12.39 7.05
C VAL A 176 -6.18 -12.81 6.67
N ARG A 177 -7.10 -12.82 7.65
CA ARG A 177 -8.51 -13.10 7.40
C ARG A 177 -9.14 -11.97 6.61
N HIS A 178 -9.91 -12.34 5.59
CA HIS A 178 -10.67 -11.39 4.79
C HIS A 178 -12.16 -11.57 5.06
N LEU A 179 -12.73 -10.60 5.76
CA LEU A 179 -14.10 -10.58 6.20
C LEU A 179 -15.05 -10.14 5.09
N PRO A 180 -16.35 -10.52 5.14
CA PRO A 180 -17.36 -9.95 4.26
C PRO A 180 -17.45 -8.43 4.48
N ARG A 181 -17.70 -7.68 3.39
CA ARG A 181 -17.94 -6.24 3.48
C ARG A 181 -19.31 -5.99 4.13
N GLU A 182 -19.32 -5.19 5.19
CA GLU A 182 -20.55 -4.83 5.88
C GLU A 182 -21.24 -3.63 5.22
N HIS A 183 -20.47 -2.68 4.68
CA HIS A 183 -21.00 -1.44 4.11
C HIS A 183 -20.29 -1.06 2.80
N GLY A 184 -20.99 -0.32 1.93
CA GLY A 184 -20.46 0.20 0.68
C GLY A 184 -20.53 -0.78 -0.49
N ARG A 185 -20.16 -0.28 -1.69
CA ARG A 185 -20.09 -1.06 -2.93
C ARG A 185 -18.65 -1.08 -3.46
N SER A 186 -18.28 -2.16 -4.13
CA SER A 186 -16.97 -2.22 -4.82
C SER A 186 -16.94 -1.20 -5.96
N THR A 187 -15.92 -0.37 -6.00
CA THR A 187 -15.66 0.61 -7.05
C THR A 187 -14.87 0.03 -8.23
N VAL A 188 -14.43 -1.23 -8.14
CA VAL A 188 -13.68 -1.89 -9.20
C VAL A 188 -14.58 -2.20 -10.37
N SER A 189 -14.33 -1.55 -11.52
CA SER A 189 -15.06 -1.73 -12.80
C SER A 189 -14.20 -2.48 -13.82
N PRO A 190 -14.81 -3.24 -14.76
CA PRO A 190 -14.09 -3.87 -15.88
C PRO A 190 -13.29 -2.89 -16.74
N THR A 191 -13.69 -1.61 -16.79
CA THR A 191 -12.96 -0.55 -17.52
C THR A 191 -11.56 -0.31 -16.98
N HIS A 192 -11.29 -0.66 -15.73
CA HIS A 192 -9.95 -0.54 -15.13
C HIS A 192 -8.92 -1.48 -15.78
N ILE A 193 -9.34 -2.52 -16.50
CA ILE A 193 -8.43 -3.45 -17.17
C ILE A 193 -7.56 -2.72 -18.21
N PHE A 194 -8.14 -1.84 -19.03
CA PHE A 194 -7.38 -1.09 -20.04
C PHE A 194 -6.39 -0.11 -19.43
N THR A 195 -6.79 0.59 -18.36
CA THR A 195 -5.88 1.50 -17.65
C THR A 195 -4.73 0.73 -17.00
N THR A 196 -5.02 -0.41 -16.39
CA THR A 196 -3.99 -1.30 -15.78
C THR A 196 -2.99 -1.82 -16.83
N LEU A 197 -3.45 -2.22 -18.02
CA LEU A 197 -2.54 -2.66 -19.09
C LEU A 197 -1.61 -1.54 -19.57
N ARG A 198 -2.10 -0.30 -19.66
CA ARG A 198 -1.29 0.87 -20.00
C ARG A 198 -0.24 1.16 -18.92
N GLU A 199 -0.62 1.09 -17.65
CA GLU A 199 0.28 1.28 -16.50
C GLU A 199 1.34 0.18 -16.44
N ILE A 200 0.98 -1.07 -16.71
CA ILE A 200 1.93 -2.19 -16.86
C ILE A 200 2.96 -1.86 -17.96
N GLY A 201 2.50 -1.38 -19.13
CA GLY A 201 3.37 -0.99 -20.23
C GLY A 201 4.35 0.13 -19.84
N GLY A 202 3.89 1.14 -19.10
CA GLY A 202 4.71 2.23 -18.57
C GLY A 202 5.80 1.71 -17.63
N LEU A 203 5.43 0.86 -16.67
CA LEU A 203 6.36 0.30 -15.69
C LEU A 203 7.40 -0.65 -16.32
N LEU A 204 7.04 -1.36 -17.40
CA LEU A 204 7.99 -2.17 -18.20
C LEU A 204 8.95 -1.28 -19.02
N ALA A 205 8.47 -0.16 -19.54
CA ALA A 205 9.30 0.80 -20.28
C ALA A 205 10.34 1.48 -19.35
N GLU A 206 9.97 1.81 -18.13
CA GLU A 206 10.92 2.31 -17.10
C GLU A 206 12.04 1.32 -16.81
N ARG A 207 11.73 0.02 -16.79
CA ARG A 207 12.73 -1.03 -16.63
C ARG A 207 13.77 -0.98 -17.75
N ARG A 208 13.32 -0.92 -19.03
CA ARG A 208 14.22 -0.88 -20.19
C ARG A 208 15.13 0.35 -20.17
N LYS A 209 14.62 1.53 -19.81
CA LYS A 209 15.42 2.76 -19.73
C LYS A 209 16.54 2.68 -18.69
N LYS A 210 16.34 1.99 -17.56
CA LYS A 210 17.38 1.79 -16.53
C LYS A 210 18.42 0.75 -16.95
N GLU A 211 18.04 -0.26 -17.74
CA GLU A 211 18.95 -1.30 -18.27
C GLU A 211 19.80 -0.78 -19.45
N THR A 212 19.32 0.26 -20.16
CA THR A 212 20.02 0.86 -21.33
C THR A 212 20.67 2.22 -21.03
N GLY A 213 20.63 2.69 -19.79
CA GLY A 213 21.32 3.92 -19.36
C GLY A 213 22.84 3.73 -19.43
N PRO A 214 23.64 4.80 -19.69
CA PRO A 214 25.08 4.69 -19.78
C PRO A 214 25.65 4.12 -18.47
N GLU A 215 26.56 3.16 -18.59
CA GLU A 215 27.32 2.65 -17.46
C GLU A 215 28.00 3.82 -16.73
N PRO A 216 28.01 3.83 -15.39
CA PRO A 216 28.79 4.81 -14.66
C PRO A 216 30.25 4.64 -15.09
N GLY A 217 30.78 5.68 -15.75
CA GLY A 217 32.18 5.70 -16.21
C GLY A 217 33.14 5.32 -15.06
N PRO A 218 34.33 4.78 -15.41
CA PRO A 218 35.30 4.32 -14.42
C PRO A 218 35.62 5.45 -13.44
N ARG A 219 35.52 5.16 -12.13
CA ARG A 219 35.95 6.09 -11.08
C ARG A 219 37.45 6.35 -11.34
N THR A 220 37.76 7.55 -11.75
CA THR A 220 39.12 8.01 -11.77
C THR A 220 39.65 7.99 -10.35
N SER A 221 40.59 7.10 -10.09
CA SER A 221 41.43 7.13 -8.91
C SER A 221 42.31 8.37 -9.04
N GLU A 222 41.92 9.48 -8.41
CA GLU A 222 42.86 10.57 -8.17
C GLU A 222 43.82 10.13 -7.09
N GLU A 223 45.08 10.15 -7.49
CA GLU A 223 46.25 9.88 -6.72
C GLU A 223 46.32 10.79 -5.49
N VAL A 224 46.64 10.13 -4.39
CA VAL A 224 47.11 10.83 -3.19
C VAL A 224 48.62 10.89 -3.32
N ASP A 225 49.14 12.07 -3.54
CA ASP A 225 50.50 12.46 -3.17
C ASP A 225 50.52 13.17 -1.83
#